data_a4b27d12087287981658d5652d694f30
#
_entry.id   a4b27d12087287981658d5652d694f30
#
_cell.length_a   1.000
_cell.length_b   1.000
_cell.length_c   1.000
_cell.angle_alpha   90.00
_cell.angle_beta   90.00
_cell.angle_gamma   90.00
#
_symmetry.space_group_name_H-M   'P 1'
#
loop_
_entity.id
_entity.type
_entity.pdbx_description
1 polymer ?
#
loop_
_entity_poly.entity_id
_entity_poly.type
_entity_poly.pdbx_seq_one_letter_code
_entity_poly.pdbx_strand_id
1 'polypeptide(L)'
;MKPLPLLLAVLLFGIGTSCTDRTDRHQKALEELDRIIERRDAYGRTKNLRIAARRDELAAAKDPRKRIALAEEIYKEYYNYDIDSAYHYARRMLALAQSYGDGTRINCARVYLAKTCL
;
A
#
# COMPACT_ATOMS: atom_id res chain seq x y z
N MET A 1 49.46 -46.71 14.49
CA MET A 1 48.57 -46.32 15.61
C MET A 1 48.40 -44.81 15.81
N LYS A 2 48.79 -43.98 14.86
CA LYS A 2 48.78 -42.51 15.02
C LYS A 2 47.91 -41.69 14.03
N PRO A 3 47.05 -42.25 13.16
CA PRO A 3 46.17 -41.44 12.33
C PRO A 3 44.78 -41.19 12.92
N LEU A 4 44.40 -41.86 14.03
CA LEU A 4 43.05 -41.69 14.62
C LEU A 4 42.74 -40.25 15.14
N PRO A 5 43.65 -39.54 15.83
CA PRO A 5 43.35 -38.21 16.33
C PRO A 5 43.25 -37.14 15.22
N LEU A 6 43.95 -37.36 14.09
CA LEU A 6 43.86 -36.45 12.94
C LEU A 6 42.55 -36.62 12.18
N LEU A 7 42.00 -37.83 12.08
CA LEU A 7 40.69 -38.10 11.49
C LEU A 7 39.53 -37.55 12.34
N LEU A 8 39.65 -37.61 13.66
CA LEU A 8 38.68 -37.03 14.58
C LEU A 8 38.66 -35.47 14.53
N ALA A 9 39.85 -34.86 14.35
CA ALA A 9 39.98 -33.42 14.22
C ALA A 9 39.34 -32.88 12.91
N VAL A 10 39.49 -33.65 11.81
CA VAL A 10 38.88 -33.32 10.51
C VAL A 10 37.34 -33.46 10.54
N LEU A 11 36.83 -34.44 11.27
CA LEU A 11 35.37 -34.63 11.44
C LEU A 11 34.73 -33.49 12.29
N LEU A 12 35.42 -32.98 13.30
CA LEU A 12 34.96 -31.85 14.12
C LEU A 12 34.98 -30.52 13.35
N PHE A 13 35.88 -30.34 12.41
CA PHE A 13 35.94 -29.13 11.55
C PHE A 13 34.82 -29.07 10.50
N GLY A 14 34.32 -30.21 10.05
CA GLY A 14 33.25 -30.29 9.04
C GLY A 14 31.85 -29.95 9.55
N ILE A 15 31.63 -29.98 10.86
CA ILE A 15 30.30 -29.68 11.45
C ILE A 15 30.08 -28.17 11.69
N GLY A 16 31.16 -27.37 11.78
CA GLY A 16 31.12 -25.94 12.05
C GLY A 16 30.68 -25.08 10.87
N THR A 17 30.86 -25.53 9.62
CA THR A 17 30.55 -24.76 8.40
C THR A 17 29.08 -24.80 8.01
N SER A 18 28.32 -25.77 8.45
CA SER A 18 26.92 -25.96 8.09
C SER A 18 25.97 -24.99 8.83
N CYS A 19 26.33 -24.56 10.04
CA CYS A 19 25.50 -23.63 10.83
C CYS A 19 25.64 -22.17 10.41
N THR A 20 26.79 -21.75 9.92
CA THR A 20 27.06 -20.35 9.53
C THR A 20 26.28 -19.96 8.26
N ASP A 21 26.18 -20.87 7.31
CA ASP A 21 25.49 -20.63 6.02
C ASP A 21 23.97 -20.49 6.21
N ARG A 22 23.41 -21.17 7.19
CA ARG A 22 21.98 -21.09 7.53
C ARG A 22 21.63 -19.78 8.22
N THR A 23 22.50 -19.30 9.11
CA THR A 23 22.34 -18.02 9.81
C THR A 23 22.44 -16.84 8.83
N ASP A 24 23.37 -16.89 7.87
CA ASP A 24 23.53 -15.87 6.84
C ASP A 24 22.30 -15.77 5.93
N ARG A 25 21.67 -16.88 5.58
CA ARG A 25 20.44 -16.87 4.78
C ARG A 25 19.27 -16.23 5.53
N HIS A 26 19.11 -16.52 6.80
CA HIS A 26 18.09 -15.91 7.65
C HIS A 26 18.33 -14.41 7.79
N GLN A 27 19.58 -14.00 8.00
CA GLN A 27 19.93 -12.59 8.13
C GLN A 27 19.60 -11.80 6.84
N LYS A 28 19.98 -12.33 5.68
CA LYS A 28 19.65 -11.73 4.38
C LYS A 28 18.15 -11.65 4.12
N ALA A 29 17.40 -12.68 4.52
CA ALA A 29 15.95 -12.66 4.40
C ALA A 29 15.30 -11.59 5.28
N LEU A 30 15.81 -11.40 6.49
CA LEU A 30 15.35 -10.33 7.39
C LEU A 30 15.67 -8.94 6.85
N GLU A 31 16.87 -8.74 6.33
CA GLU A 31 17.28 -7.47 5.70
C GLU A 31 16.42 -7.13 4.47
N GLU A 32 16.07 -8.13 3.67
CA GLU A 32 15.18 -7.92 2.52
C GLU A 32 13.75 -7.61 2.97
N LEU A 33 13.28 -8.27 4.03
CA LEU A 33 11.97 -7.97 4.62
C LEU A 33 11.93 -6.53 5.15
N ASP A 34 12.96 -6.09 5.86
CA ASP A 34 13.05 -4.70 6.37
C ASP A 34 13.02 -3.69 5.22
N ARG A 35 13.72 -3.93 4.11
CA ARG A 35 13.65 -3.09 2.92
C ARG A 35 12.26 -3.03 2.30
N ILE A 36 11.54 -4.14 2.28
CA ILE A 36 10.17 -4.19 1.76
C ILE A 36 9.24 -3.36 2.66
N ILE A 37 9.39 -3.48 3.97
CA ILE A 37 8.62 -2.69 4.95
C ILE A 37 8.90 -1.20 4.77
N GLU A 38 10.17 -0.79 4.69
CA GLU A 38 10.55 0.60 4.47
C GLU A 38 9.99 1.19 3.17
N ARG A 39 10.00 0.42 2.07
CA ARG A 39 9.40 0.83 0.78
C ARG A 39 7.90 0.99 0.90
N ARG A 40 7.23 0.08 1.59
CA ARG A 40 5.79 0.17 1.85
C ARG A 40 5.43 1.43 2.62
N ASP A 41 6.19 1.74 3.68
CA ASP A 41 5.96 2.93 4.49
C ASP A 41 6.24 4.21 3.72
N ALA A 42 7.29 4.24 2.90
CA ALA A 42 7.58 5.36 2.00
C ALA A 42 6.45 5.58 0.98
N TYR A 43 5.93 4.50 0.39
CA TYR A 43 4.79 4.55 -0.52
C TYR A 43 3.53 5.08 0.18
N GLY A 44 3.26 4.60 1.39
CA GLY A 44 2.13 5.06 2.21
C GLY A 44 2.21 6.57 2.52
N ARG A 45 3.39 7.05 2.92
CA ARG A 45 3.61 8.49 3.16
C ARG A 45 3.37 9.33 1.90
N THR A 46 3.93 8.93 0.76
CA THR A 46 3.73 9.63 -0.52
C THR A 46 2.26 9.66 -0.93
N LYS A 47 1.56 8.55 -0.76
CA LYS A 47 0.13 8.43 -1.03
C LYS A 47 -0.69 9.37 -0.15
N ASN A 48 -0.41 9.40 1.14
CA ASN A 48 -1.11 10.27 2.10
C ASN A 48 -0.90 11.75 1.77
N LEU A 49 0.30 12.14 1.35
CA LEU A 49 0.58 13.52 0.91
C LEU A 49 -0.21 13.89 -0.36
N ARG A 50 -0.31 12.98 -1.33
CA ARG A 50 -1.14 13.21 -2.53
C ARG A 50 -2.62 13.37 -2.17
N ILE A 51 -3.14 12.51 -1.32
CA ILE A 51 -4.54 12.59 -0.86
C ILE A 51 -4.78 13.90 -0.13
N ALA A 52 -3.88 14.31 0.76
CA ALA A 52 -3.99 15.58 1.47
C ALA A 52 -4.04 16.77 0.51
N ALA A 53 -3.14 16.82 -0.48
CA ALA A 53 -3.13 17.86 -1.51
C ALA A 53 -4.44 17.89 -2.31
N ARG A 54 -5.00 16.76 -2.72
CA ARG A 54 -6.29 16.69 -3.41
C ARG A 54 -7.47 17.14 -2.54
N ARG A 55 -7.44 16.83 -1.26
CA ARG A 55 -8.45 17.29 -0.31
C ARG A 55 -8.43 18.81 -0.17
N ASP A 56 -7.25 19.41 -0.10
CA ASP A 56 -7.08 20.85 -0.05
C ASP A 56 -7.58 21.52 -1.33
N GLU A 57 -7.24 20.96 -2.50
CA GLU A 57 -7.77 21.41 -3.78
C GLU A 57 -9.31 21.33 -3.84
N LEU A 58 -9.90 20.24 -3.35
CA LEU A 58 -11.35 20.06 -3.29
C LEU A 58 -12.02 21.10 -2.39
N ALA A 59 -11.41 21.41 -1.25
CA ALA A 59 -11.91 22.44 -0.34
C ALA A 59 -11.86 23.84 -0.97
N ALA A 60 -10.82 24.14 -1.76
CA ALA A 60 -10.63 25.42 -2.43
C ALA A 60 -11.39 25.57 -3.75
N ALA A 61 -11.75 24.46 -4.42
CA ALA A 61 -12.40 24.48 -5.72
C ALA A 61 -13.82 25.03 -5.65
N LYS A 62 -14.15 25.97 -6.54
CA LYS A 62 -15.48 26.57 -6.67
C LYS A 62 -16.26 26.01 -7.86
N ASP A 63 -15.57 25.58 -8.91
CA ASP A 63 -16.20 24.97 -10.08
C ASP A 63 -16.79 23.60 -9.75
N PRO A 64 -18.11 23.37 -9.96
CA PRO A 64 -18.76 22.10 -9.66
C PRO A 64 -18.13 20.90 -10.38
N ARG A 65 -17.76 21.05 -11.64
CA ARG A 65 -17.12 19.98 -12.44
C ARG A 65 -15.78 19.58 -11.85
N LYS A 66 -14.98 20.57 -11.47
CA LYS A 66 -13.68 20.33 -10.82
C LYS A 66 -13.86 19.64 -9.47
N ARG A 67 -14.85 20.04 -8.68
CA ARG A 67 -15.15 19.41 -7.38
C ARG A 67 -15.54 17.94 -7.54
N ILE A 68 -16.38 17.62 -8.52
CA ILE A 68 -16.78 16.25 -8.82
C ILE A 68 -15.55 15.42 -9.23
N ALA A 69 -14.71 15.95 -10.13
CA ALA A 69 -13.50 15.28 -10.58
C ALA A 69 -12.51 15.02 -9.43
N LEU A 70 -12.29 15.98 -8.55
CA LEU A 70 -11.42 15.84 -7.38
C LEU A 70 -11.96 14.80 -6.38
N ALA A 71 -13.26 14.76 -6.13
CA ALA A 71 -13.88 13.74 -5.29
C ALA A 71 -13.67 12.33 -5.89
N GLU A 72 -13.78 12.18 -7.21
CA GLU A 72 -13.50 10.93 -7.91
C GLU A 72 -12.03 10.51 -7.80
N GLU A 73 -11.08 11.45 -7.97
CA GLU A 73 -9.65 11.15 -7.81
C GLU A 73 -9.32 10.69 -6.40
N ILE A 74 -9.87 11.34 -5.38
CA ILE A 74 -9.67 10.95 -3.98
C ILE A 74 -10.28 9.57 -3.70
N TYR A 75 -11.48 9.27 -4.25
CA TYR A 75 -12.07 7.95 -4.18
C TYR A 75 -11.12 6.88 -4.74
N LYS A 76 -10.55 7.10 -5.92
CA LYS A 76 -9.63 6.15 -6.57
C LYS A 76 -8.36 5.91 -5.74
N GLU A 77 -7.85 6.94 -5.09
CA GLU A 77 -6.69 6.80 -4.18
C GLU A 77 -7.01 5.94 -2.96
N TYR A 78 -8.21 6.05 -2.40
CA TYR A 78 -8.62 5.28 -1.23
C TYR A 78 -9.10 3.87 -1.53
N TYR A 79 -9.62 3.59 -2.72
CA TYR A 79 -10.34 2.36 -3.04
C TYR A 79 -9.59 1.06 -2.67
N ASN A 80 -8.29 1.00 -2.89
CA ASN A 80 -7.44 -0.15 -2.53
C ASN A 80 -6.66 0.03 -1.23
N TYR A 81 -6.96 1.05 -0.45
CA TYR A 81 -6.19 1.43 0.71
C TYR A 81 -7.03 1.55 1.98
N ASP A 82 -8.16 2.23 1.88
CA ASP A 82 -9.12 2.47 2.96
C ASP A 82 -10.52 2.56 2.36
N ILE A 83 -11.24 1.45 2.45
CA ILE A 83 -12.56 1.32 1.81
C ILE A 83 -13.61 2.25 2.43
N ASP A 84 -13.51 2.54 3.72
CA ASP A 84 -14.44 3.44 4.41
C ASP A 84 -14.29 4.88 3.92
N SER A 85 -13.05 5.34 3.76
CA SER A 85 -12.76 6.63 3.14
C SER A 85 -13.19 6.68 1.67
N ALA A 86 -12.98 5.61 0.92
CA ALA A 86 -13.46 5.49 -0.47
C ALA A 86 -14.99 5.62 -0.53
N TYR A 87 -15.71 4.93 0.33
CA TYR A 87 -17.17 5.04 0.43
C TYR A 87 -17.62 6.48 0.72
N HIS A 88 -16.97 7.14 1.66
CA HIS A 88 -17.25 8.55 1.99
C HIS A 88 -17.10 9.47 0.77
N TYR A 89 -16.01 9.31 -0.02
CA TYR A 89 -15.79 10.15 -1.20
C TYR A 89 -16.70 9.78 -2.38
N ALA A 90 -17.09 8.53 -2.53
CA ALA A 90 -18.11 8.14 -3.50
C ALA A 90 -19.47 8.78 -3.18
N ARG A 91 -19.87 8.81 -1.93
CA ARG A 91 -21.07 9.56 -1.47
C ARG A 91 -20.96 11.05 -1.73
N ARG A 92 -19.81 11.64 -1.45
CA ARG A 92 -19.56 13.07 -1.69
C ARG A 92 -19.62 13.40 -3.18
N MET A 93 -19.03 12.55 -4.03
CA MET A 93 -19.14 12.68 -5.49
C MET A 93 -20.59 12.63 -5.95
N LEU A 94 -21.38 11.67 -5.42
CA LEU A 94 -22.81 11.58 -5.74
C LEU A 94 -23.56 12.84 -5.39
N ALA A 95 -23.37 13.38 -4.20
CA ALA A 95 -24.05 14.61 -3.75
C ALA A 95 -23.67 15.82 -4.64
N LEU A 96 -22.40 15.96 -4.98
CA LEU A 96 -21.93 17.02 -5.88
C LEU A 96 -22.49 16.87 -7.30
N ALA A 97 -22.53 15.66 -7.83
CA ALA A 97 -23.07 15.39 -9.16
C ALA A 97 -24.60 15.62 -9.23
N GLN A 98 -25.32 15.27 -8.18
CA GLN A 98 -26.76 15.54 -8.05
C GLN A 98 -27.03 17.03 -7.97
N SER A 99 -26.28 17.79 -7.17
CA SER A 99 -26.41 19.25 -7.08
C SER A 99 -26.16 19.94 -8.40
N TYR A 100 -25.21 19.42 -9.17
CA TYR A 100 -24.86 19.98 -10.48
C TYR A 100 -25.79 19.51 -11.60
N GLY A 101 -26.49 18.38 -11.44
CA GLY A 101 -27.37 17.79 -12.44
C GLY A 101 -26.67 17.00 -13.53
N ASP A 102 -25.46 16.47 -13.27
CA ASP A 102 -24.70 15.66 -14.21
C ASP A 102 -25.08 14.17 -14.09
N GLY A 103 -26.00 13.71 -14.96
CA GLY A 103 -26.52 12.36 -14.94
C GLY A 103 -25.44 11.28 -15.14
N THR A 104 -24.45 11.53 -15.99
CA THR A 104 -23.32 10.61 -16.21
C THR A 104 -22.49 10.43 -14.93
N ARG A 105 -22.16 11.52 -14.26
CA ARG A 105 -21.41 11.49 -13.01
C ARG A 105 -22.21 10.90 -11.86
N ILE A 106 -23.51 11.12 -11.82
CA ILE A 106 -24.42 10.45 -10.87
C ILE A 106 -24.34 8.95 -11.01
N ASN A 107 -24.41 8.43 -12.23
CA ASN A 107 -24.33 6.98 -12.48
C ASN A 107 -22.94 6.42 -12.13
N CYS A 108 -21.87 7.12 -12.46
CA CYS A 108 -20.51 6.73 -12.05
C CYS A 108 -20.39 6.66 -10.52
N ALA A 109 -20.88 7.64 -9.80
CA ALA A 109 -20.83 7.66 -8.34
C ALA A 109 -21.64 6.51 -7.71
N ARG A 110 -22.78 6.15 -8.29
CA ARG A 110 -23.57 4.99 -7.85
C ARG A 110 -22.81 3.67 -8.06
N VAL A 111 -22.11 3.51 -9.18
CA VAL A 111 -21.24 2.34 -9.42
C VAL A 111 -20.12 2.27 -8.40
N TYR A 112 -19.48 3.40 -8.08
CA TYR A 112 -18.43 3.45 -7.07
C TYR A 112 -18.95 3.09 -5.68
N LEU A 113 -20.13 3.56 -5.31
CA LEU A 113 -20.77 3.16 -4.06
C LEU A 113 -21.06 1.66 -4.01
N ALA A 114 -21.59 1.09 -5.08
CA ALA A 114 -21.83 -0.35 -5.16
C ALA A 114 -20.55 -1.17 -4.99
N LYS A 115 -19.44 -0.74 -5.59
CA LYS A 115 -18.12 -1.39 -5.45
C LYS A 115 -17.58 -1.36 -4.02
N THR A 116 -17.88 -0.32 -3.24
CA THR A 116 -17.44 -0.24 -1.84
C THR A 116 -18.26 -1.09 -0.88
N CYS A 117 -19.41 -1.60 -1.32
CA CYS A 117 -20.30 -2.46 -0.54
C CYS A 117 -20.10 -3.96 -0.78
N LEU A 118 -19.21 -4.33 -1.72
CA LEU A 118 -18.89 -5.73 -2.04
C LEU A 118 -17.72 -6.26 -1.21
#